data_2bc452101f30906b4248690352bcdc91
#
_entry.id   2bc452101f30906b4248690352bcdc91
#
_cell.length_a   1.000
_cell.length_b   1.000
_cell.length_c   1.000
_cell.angle_alpha   90.00
_cell.angle_beta   90.00
_cell.angle_gamma   90.00
#
_symmetry.space_group_name_H-M   'P 1'
#
loop_
_entity.id
_entity.type
_entity.pdbx_description
1 polymer ?
#
loop_
_entity_poly.entity_id
_entity_poly.type
_entity_poly.pdbx_seq_one_letter_code
_entity_poly.pdbx_strand_id
1 'polypeptide(L)'
;MGHLELNGFRATRGHMMENGMDVDILDKFDAVYSGHFHTRSTNGKIHYLGNPYEMYWNDVNDTRGFHIFDTDTLTHTPVNNPYKLFYNVYYEDTNYKLFNTTEYKNKIVKLIVRKKSDPKNFEKFIDKLYSSGIQDLKIIENFVLEESESFEIEEEESTISILNRYIDESDIEFDKNIVKNIFQDLYKEACEVE
;
A
#
# COMPACT_ATOMS: atom_id res chain seq x y z
N MET A 1 -21.01 19.87 -4.99
CA MET A 1 -20.29 18.56 -4.91
C MET A 1 -19.64 18.26 -6.25
N GLY A 2 -18.45 17.64 -6.25
CA GLY A 2 -17.69 17.34 -7.46
C GLY A 2 -16.79 16.12 -7.31
N HIS A 3 -16.05 15.81 -8.40
CA HIS A 3 -14.99 14.83 -8.44
C HIS A 3 -13.79 15.52 -9.09
N LEU A 4 -13.02 16.22 -8.26
CA LEU A 4 -12.07 17.24 -8.68
C LEU A 4 -10.65 16.81 -8.28
N GLU A 5 -9.68 17.22 -9.09
CA GLU A 5 -8.26 17.10 -8.79
C GLU A 5 -7.70 18.51 -8.54
N LEU A 6 -7.55 18.88 -7.26
CA LEU A 6 -7.16 20.21 -6.84
C LEU A 6 -5.76 20.22 -6.26
N ASN A 7 -5.03 21.32 -6.51
CA ASN A 7 -3.73 21.56 -5.90
C ASN A 7 -3.81 21.67 -4.38
N GLY A 8 -2.73 21.26 -3.69
CA GLY A 8 -2.57 21.46 -2.26
C GLY A 8 -3.37 20.50 -1.38
N PHE A 9 -3.95 19.45 -1.96
CA PHE A 9 -4.63 18.39 -1.22
C PHE A 9 -3.87 17.07 -1.26
N ARG A 10 -4.08 16.26 -0.25
CA ARG A 10 -3.46 14.93 -0.15
C ARG A 10 -4.14 13.95 -1.10
N ALA A 11 -3.43 13.54 -2.15
CA ALA A 11 -3.91 12.57 -3.11
C ALA A 11 -3.91 11.15 -2.51
N THR A 12 -2.78 10.77 -1.90
CA THR A 12 -2.60 9.52 -1.14
C THR A 12 -1.78 9.81 0.13
N ARG A 13 -1.57 8.78 0.95
CA ARG A 13 -0.75 8.92 2.16
C ARG A 13 0.68 9.32 1.79
N GLY A 14 1.10 10.51 2.27
CA GLY A 14 2.44 11.05 2.01
C GLY A 14 2.61 11.80 0.69
N HIS A 15 1.60 11.82 -0.19
CA HIS A 15 1.68 12.52 -1.47
C HIS A 15 0.65 13.66 -1.56
N MET A 16 1.15 14.88 -1.81
CA MET A 16 0.33 16.08 -2.05
C MET A 16 0.22 16.32 -3.55
N MET A 17 -0.97 16.67 -4.01
CA MET A 17 -1.20 17.05 -5.42
C MET A 17 -0.62 18.44 -5.68
N GLU A 18 0.28 18.53 -6.65
CA GLU A 18 0.96 19.78 -7.04
C GLU A 18 0.53 20.30 -8.41
N ASN A 19 -0.05 19.43 -9.26
CA ASN A 19 -0.38 19.74 -10.65
C ASN A 19 -1.88 19.67 -10.96
N GLY A 20 -2.73 19.78 -9.95
CA GLY A 20 -4.18 19.81 -10.11
C GLY A 20 -4.71 21.21 -10.48
N MET A 21 -6.03 21.34 -10.49
CA MET A 21 -6.70 22.62 -10.73
C MET A 21 -6.46 23.58 -9.57
N ASP A 22 -6.42 24.89 -9.89
CA ASP A 22 -6.34 25.93 -8.88
C ASP A 22 -7.65 26.00 -8.06
N VAL A 23 -7.51 26.16 -6.76
CA VAL A 23 -8.63 26.24 -5.81
C VAL A 23 -9.43 27.55 -5.95
N ASP A 24 -8.83 28.63 -6.47
CA ASP A 24 -9.44 29.95 -6.62
C ASP A 24 -10.69 29.91 -7.47
N ILE A 25 -10.80 28.99 -8.44
CA ILE A 25 -12.02 28.84 -9.26
C ILE A 25 -13.26 28.46 -8.43
N LEU A 26 -13.07 28.00 -7.21
CA LEU A 26 -14.11 27.55 -6.30
C LEU A 26 -14.49 28.61 -5.26
N ASP A 27 -13.93 29.82 -5.34
CA ASP A 27 -14.15 30.89 -4.35
C ASP A 27 -15.59 31.34 -4.22
N LYS A 28 -16.36 31.22 -5.26
CA LYS A 28 -17.79 31.57 -5.29
C LYS A 28 -18.70 30.62 -4.47
N PHE A 29 -18.18 29.47 -3.99
CA PHE A 29 -18.96 28.52 -3.22
C PHE A 29 -18.68 28.64 -1.73
N ASP A 30 -19.70 28.47 -0.90
CA ASP A 30 -19.60 28.51 0.57
C ASP A 30 -18.93 27.25 1.11
N ALA A 31 -19.18 26.07 0.48
CA ALA A 31 -18.54 24.79 0.79
C ALA A 31 -18.41 23.93 -0.46
N VAL A 32 -17.31 23.20 -0.55
CA VAL A 32 -17.02 22.28 -1.66
C VAL A 32 -16.70 20.91 -1.11
N TYR A 33 -17.42 19.90 -1.58
CA TYR A 33 -17.20 18.50 -1.26
C TYR A 33 -16.76 17.75 -2.52
N SER A 34 -15.60 17.11 -2.47
CA SER A 34 -15.03 16.40 -3.61
C SER A 34 -14.74 14.93 -3.28
N GLY A 35 -14.94 14.07 -4.27
CA GLY A 35 -14.31 12.75 -4.37
C GLY A 35 -12.97 12.86 -5.09
N HIS A 36 -12.53 11.79 -5.72
CA HIS A 36 -11.26 11.56 -6.41
C HIS A 36 -10.15 11.09 -5.48
N PHE A 37 -9.73 11.89 -4.50
CA PHE A 37 -8.70 11.47 -3.56
C PHE A 37 -9.26 10.52 -2.49
N HIS A 38 -8.55 9.42 -2.25
CA HIS A 38 -8.98 8.38 -1.32
C HIS A 38 -8.80 8.79 0.14
N THR A 39 -7.85 9.67 0.42
CA THR A 39 -7.57 10.18 1.77
C THR A 39 -8.43 11.39 2.07
N ARG A 40 -9.04 11.41 3.26
CA ARG A 40 -9.77 12.59 3.73
C ARG A 40 -8.82 13.75 3.97
N SER A 41 -9.14 14.90 3.41
CA SER A 41 -8.39 16.13 3.66
C SER A 41 -9.30 17.35 3.56
N THR A 42 -8.94 18.40 4.28
CA THR A 42 -9.70 19.63 4.33
C THR A 42 -8.77 20.83 4.28
N ASN A 43 -9.12 21.81 3.48
CA ASN A 43 -8.48 23.13 3.47
C ASN A 43 -9.58 24.19 3.35
N GLY A 44 -9.79 24.96 4.45
CA GLY A 44 -10.87 25.92 4.52
C GLY A 44 -12.24 25.31 4.24
N LYS A 45 -12.89 25.77 3.17
CA LYS A 45 -14.22 25.35 2.73
C LYS A 45 -14.23 24.12 1.80
N ILE A 46 -13.06 23.60 1.44
CA ILE A 46 -12.94 22.48 0.50
C ILE A 46 -12.64 21.20 1.28
N HIS A 47 -13.45 20.18 1.05
CA HIS A 47 -13.40 18.89 1.76
C HIS A 47 -13.33 17.73 0.77
N TYR A 48 -12.24 16.97 0.81
CA TYR A 48 -12.16 15.63 0.21
C TYR A 48 -12.72 14.61 1.18
N LEU A 49 -13.74 13.88 0.75
CA LEU A 49 -14.49 12.97 1.62
C LEU A 49 -13.79 11.62 1.84
N GLY A 50 -12.85 11.28 0.96
CA GLY A 50 -12.18 9.99 0.97
C GLY A 50 -13.08 8.84 0.49
N ASN A 51 -12.56 7.62 0.56
CA ASN A 51 -13.28 6.41 0.19
C ASN A 51 -14.15 5.89 1.32
N PRO A 52 -15.30 5.24 1.03
CA PRO A 52 -16.14 4.62 2.05
C PRO A 52 -15.55 3.35 2.63
N TYR A 53 -14.65 2.65 1.92
CA TYR A 53 -13.94 1.43 2.32
C TYR A 53 -12.57 1.36 1.62
N GLU A 54 -11.73 0.43 2.03
CA GLU A 54 -10.42 0.19 1.41
C GLU A 54 -10.61 -0.38 0.00
N MET A 55 -9.98 0.21 -1.01
CA MET A 55 -10.04 -0.21 -2.43
C MET A 55 -8.69 -0.73 -2.93
N TYR A 56 -7.61 -0.21 -2.38
CA TYR A 56 -6.24 -0.54 -2.76
C TYR A 56 -5.35 -0.71 -1.52
N TRP A 57 -4.16 -1.28 -1.72
CA TRP A 57 -3.16 -1.44 -0.65
C TRP A 57 -2.74 -0.12 0.00
N ASN A 58 -2.73 0.98 -0.76
CA ASN A 58 -2.45 2.33 -0.24
C ASN A 58 -3.49 2.81 0.78
N ASP A 59 -4.64 2.19 0.82
CA ASP A 59 -5.73 2.53 1.74
C ASP A 59 -5.56 1.88 3.12
N VAL A 60 -4.64 0.93 3.25
CA VAL A 60 -4.37 0.20 4.51
C VAL A 60 -3.97 1.16 5.62
N ASN A 61 -4.59 0.98 6.79
CA ASN A 61 -4.36 1.81 7.99
C ASN A 61 -4.70 3.31 7.81
N ASP A 62 -5.49 3.67 6.80
CA ASP A 62 -6.09 4.99 6.70
C ASP A 62 -7.59 4.95 7.03
N THR A 63 -8.13 6.07 7.50
CA THR A 63 -9.53 6.14 7.94
C THR A 63 -10.47 6.21 6.75
N ARG A 64 -11.36 5.23 6.61
CA ARG A 64 -12.38 5.14 5.57
C ARG A 64 -13.78 5.32 6.14
N GLY A 65 -14.76 5.67 5.28
CA GLY A 65 -16.14 5.82 5.69
C GLY A 65 -16.89 6.85 4.85
N PHE A 66 -18.03 7.30 5.35
CA PHE A 66 -18.88 8.27 4.68
C PHE A 66 -19.10 9.50 5.56
N HIS A 67 -19.80 10.48 5.04
CA HIS A 67 -20.13 11.72 5.78
C HIS A 67 -21.63 11.92 5.80
N ILE A 68 -22.13 12.40 6.93
CA ILE A 68 -23.50 12.89 7.07
C ILE A 68 -23.42 14.42 6.92
N PHE A 69 -24.17 14.96 5.98
CA PHE A 69 -24.27 16.41 5.76
C PHE A 69 -25.58 16.93 6.33
N ASP A 70 -25.49 17.95 7.19
CA ASP A 70 -26.62 18.66 7.77
C ASP A 70 -26.90 19.91 6.91
N THR A 71 -28.09 19.96 6.32
CA THR A 71 -28.48 21.05 5.41
C THR A 71 -28.86 22.34 6.13
N ASP A 72 -29.22 22.26 7.41
CA ASP A 72 -29.65 23.43 8.20
C ASP A 72 -28.43 24.17 8.75
N THR A 73 -27.43 23.41 9.21
CA THR A 73 -26.21 23.97 9.78
C THR A 73 -25.06 24.09 8.76
N LEU A 74 -25.21 23.49 7.57
CA LEU A 74 -24.18 23.38 6.51
C LEU A 74 -22.89 22.72 7.00
N THR A 75 -23.00 21.83 7.96
CA THR A 75 -21.86 21.09 8.51
C THR A 75 -21.85 19.63 8.04
N HIS A 76 -20.71 18.98 8.11
CA HIS A 76 -20.62 17.55 7.83
C HIS A 76 -19.91 16.80 8.96
N THR A 77 -20.37 15.59 9.22
CA THR A 77 -19.81 14.72 10.25
C THR A 77 -19.32 13.42 9.59
N PRO A 78 -18.03 13.08 9.72
CA PRO A 78 -17.50 11.83 9.21
C PRO A 78 -17.96 10.65 10.08
N VAL A 79 -18.39 9.57 9.43
CA VAL A 79 -18.71 8.27 10.05
C VAL A 79 -17.67 7.26 9.56
N ASN A 80 -16.87 6.73 10.47
CA ASN A 80 -15.79 5.81 10.11
C ASN A 80 -16.34 4.41 9.87
N ASN A 81 -15.82 3.76 8.80
CA ASN A 81 -16.06 2.36 8.53
C ASN A 81 -15.17 1.51 9.46
N PRO A 82 -15.72 0.66 10.32
CA PRO A 82 -14.94 -0.20 11.19
C PRO A 82 -14.38 -1.44 10.48
N TYR A 83 -14.84 -1.73 9.25
CA TYR A 83 -14.47 -2.94 8.52
C TYR A 83 -13.23 -2.69 7.67
N LYS A 84 -12.22 -3.54 7.85
CA LYS A 84 -11.02 -3.60 7.03
C LYS A 84 -11.13 -4.73 6.02
N LEU A 85 -10.55 -4.53 4.84
CA LEU A 85 -10.48 -5.54 3.79
C LEU A 85 -9.05 -6.05 3.61
N PHE A 86 -8.05 -5.18 3.68
CA PHE A 86 -6.65 -5.47 3.44
C PHE A 86 -5.87 -5.55 4.75
N TYR A 87 -4.97 -6.55 4.85
CA TYR A 87 -4.14 -6.77 6.02
C TYR A 87 -2.68 -7.04 5.62
N ASN A 88 -1.74 -6.28 6.20
CA ASN A 88 -0.33 -6.58 6.13
C ASN A 88 0.04 -7.50 7.30
N VAL A 89 0.63 -8.65 6.99
CA VAL A 89 1.12 -9.63 7.95
C VAL A 89 2.63 -9.75 7.77
N TYR A 90 3.37 -9.64 8.85
CA TYR A 90 4.82 -9.75 8.83
C TYR A 90 5.25 -11.12 9.34
N TYR A 91 6.09 -11.81 8.56
CA TYR A 91 6.66 -13.11 8.93
C TYR A 91 8.15 -12.95 9.27
N GLU A 92 8.53 -13.37 10.48
CA GLU A 92 9.90 -13.39 11.00
C GLU A 92 10.10 -14.70 11.77
N ASP A 93 10.24 -15.83 11.06
CA ASP A 93 10.28 -17.18 11.67
C ASP A 93 9.12 -17.43 12.67
N THR A 94 7.99 -16.82 12.39
CA THR A 94 6.81 -16.80 13.26
C THR A 94 6.27 -18.21 13.46
N ASN A 95 6.06 -18.61 14.70
CA ASN A 95 5.50 -19.92 15.01
C ASN A 95 4.04 -19.99 14.55
N TYR A 96 3.77 -20.77 13.50
CA TYR A 96 2.43 -20.90 12.93
C TYR A 96 1.38 -21.37 13.94
N LYS A 97 1.76 -22.19 14.95
CA LYS A 97 0.82 -22.69 15.96
C LYS A 97 0.25 -21.60 16.86
N LEU A 98 1.07 -20.59 17.16
CA LEU A 98 0.72 -19.47 18.04
C LEU A 98 0.09 -18.30 17.31
N PHE A 99 0.26 -18.21 15.99
CA PHE A 99 -0.25 -17.12 15.19
C PHE A 99 -1.78 -17.19 15.09
N ASN A 100 -2.48 -16.13 15.51
CA ASN A 100 -3.95 -16.06 15.43
C ASN A 100 -4.37 -15.59 14.03
N THR A 101 -5.22 -16.38 13.36
CA THR A 101 -5.71 -16.09 12.01
C THR A 101 -7.20 -15.71 11.97
N THR A 102 -7.85 -15.56 13.10
CA THR A 102 -9.32 -15.39 13.18
C THR A 102 -9.80 -14.13 12.47
N GLU A 103 -9.01 -13.06 12.49
CA GLU A 103 -9.37 -11.77 11.89
C GLU A 103 -9.24 -11.74 10.36
N TYR A 104 -8.52 -12.72 9.75
CA TYR A 104 -8.22 -12.69 8.32
C TYR A 104 -9.27 -13.39 7.45
N LYS A 105 -10.30 -13.98 8.04
CA LYS A 105 -11.37 -14.62 7.28
C LYS A 105 -12.06 -13.64 6.32
N ASN A 106 -12.16 -14.01 5.03
CA ASN A 106 -12.67 -13.18 3.94
C ASN A 106 -11.90 -11.86 3.73
N LYS A 107 -10.60 -11.85 4.08
CA LYS A 107 -9.71 -10.70 3.91
C LYS A 107 -8.68 -10.96 2.82
N ILE A 108 -8.12 -9.88 2.28
CA ILE A 108 -6.99 -9.89 1.37
C ILE A 108 -5.73 -9.64 2.20
N VAL A 109 -4.80 -10.59 2.18
CA VAL A 109 -3.62 -10.57 3.05
C VAL A 109 -2.36 -10.37 2.21
N LYS A 110 -1.51 -9.42 2.61
CA LYS A 110 -0.15 -9.26 2.11
C LYS A 110 0.80 -9.80 3.18
N LEU A 111 1.49 -10.89 2.87
CA LEU A 111 2.48 -11.50 3.75
C LEU A 111 3.86 -10.98 3.39
N ILE A 112 4.43 -10.15 4.26
CA ILE A 112 5.76 -9.56 4.10
C ILE A 112 6.75 -10.41 4.88
N VAL A 113 7.61 -11.13 4.13
CA VAL A 113 8.58 -12.07 4.72
C VAL A 113 9.88 -11.32 5.01
N ARG A 114 10.19 -11.11 6.28
CA ARG A 114 11.41 -10.45 6.73
C ARG A 114 12.52 -11.45 7.06
N LYS A 115 12.14 -12.62 7.57
CA LYS A 115 13.07 -13.69 7.91
C LYS A 115 12.41 -15.05 7.73
N LYS A 116 13.08 -15.97 7.01
CA LYS A 116 12.62 -17.33 6.71
C LYS A 116 13.76 -18.33 6.87
N SER A 117 14.10 -18.67 8.12
CA SER A 117 15.18 -19.63 8.43
C SER A 117 14.73 -21.08 8.29
N ASP A 118 13.43 -21.37 8.47
CA ASP A 118 12.84 -22.70 8.35
C ASP A 118 11.73 -22.70 7.27
N PRO A 119 12.04 -23.17 6.04
CA PRO A 119 11.07 -23.26 4.96
C PRO A 119 9.83 -24.10 5.32
N LYS A 120 9.99 -25.19 6.07
CA LYS A 120 8.87 -26.05 6.45
C LYS A 120 7.92 -25.38 7.44
N ASN A 121 8.45 -24.57 8.35
CA ASN A 121 7.62 -23.75 9.25
C ASN A 121 6.88 -22.67 8.48
N PHE A 122 7.53 -22.08 7.47
CA PHE A 122 6.93 -21.09 6.59
C PHE A 122 5.77 -21.66 5.76
N GLU A 123 5.95 -22.83 5.13
CA GLU A 123 4.87 -23.53 4.41
C GLU A 123 3.65 -23.77 5.30
N LYS A 124 3.87 -24.28 6.53
CA LYS A 124 2.77 -24.48 7.49
C LYS A 124 2.11 -23.18 7.93
N PHE A 125 2.85 -22.07 7.94
CA PHE A 125 2.31 -20.76 8.21
C PHE A 125 1.36 -20.30 7.09
N ILE A 126 1.78 -20.48 5.83
CA ILE A 126 0.96 -20.21 4.64
C ILE A 126 -0.29 -21.08 4.63
N ASP A 127 -0.15 -22.40 4.85
CA ASP A 127 -1.27 -23.33 4.93
C ASP A 127 -2.29 -22.92 5.99
N LYS A 128 -1.81 -22.41 7.12
CA LYS A 128 -2.69 -21.91 8.19
C LYS A 128 -3.44 -20.66 7.77
N LEU A 129 -2.81 -19.73 7.05
CA LEU A 129 -3.48 -18.56 6.49
C LEU A 129 -4.58 -18.97 5.52
N TYR A 130 -4.29 -19.83 4.55
CA TYR A 130 -5.32 -20.34 3.62
C TYR A 130 -6.45 -21.07 4.35
N SER A 131 -6.12 -21.90 5.34
CA SER A 131 -7.12 -22.62 6.13
C SER A 131 -8.02 -21.72 6.96
N SER A 132 -7.62 -20.48 7.22
CA SER A 132 -8.46 -19.50 7.92
C SER A 132 -9.56 -18.90 7.05
N GLY A 133 -9.56 -19.19 5.74
CA GLY A 133 -10.55 -18.72 4.78
C GLY A 133 -10.28 -17.28 4.33
N ILE A 134 -9.02 -16.90 4.17
CA ILE A 134 -8.65 -15.64 3.49
C ILE A 134 -9.18 -15.65 2.05
N GLN A 135 -9.42 -14.48 1.48
CA GLN A 135 -9.88 -14.35 0.11
C GLN A 135 -8.72 -14.40 -0.89
N ASP A 136 -7.61 -13.78 -0.54
CA ASP A 136 -6.40 -13.74 -1.37
C ASP A 136 -5.16 -13.58 -0.52
N LEU A 137 -4.00 -14.04 -1.03
CA LEU A 137 -2.70 -13.95 -0.38
C LEU A 137 -1.64 -13.48 -1.37
N LYS A 138 -1.15 -12.25 -1.16
CA LYS A 138 0.05 -11.76 -1.85
C LYS A 138 1.26 -11.98 -0.93
N ILE A 139 2.28 -12.69 -1.41
CA ILE A 139 3.52 -12.94 -0.65
C ILE A 139 4.61 -12.04 -1.21
N ILE A 140 5.24 -11.25 -0.33
CA ILE A 140 6.40 -10.42 -0.64
C ILE A 140 7.59 -11.01 0.12
N GLU A 141 8.48 -11.66 -0.59
CA GLU A 141 9.75 -12.15 -0.05
C GLU A 141 10.87 -11.17 -0.40
N ASN A 142 11.57 -10.69 0.62
CA ASN A 142 12.79 -9.93 0.42
C ASN A 142 13.92 -10.93 0.12
N PHE A 143 14.25 -11.11 -1.14
CA PHE A 143 15.50 -11.80 -1.48
C PHE A 143 16.67 -10.88 -1.13
N VAL A 144 17.23 -11.04 0.05
CA VAL A 144 18.64 -10.76 0.23
C VAL A 144 19.34 -11.87 -0.54
N LEU A 145 19.96 -11.53 -1.66
CA LEU A 145 20.88 -12.43 -2.34
C LEU A 145 22.04 -12.67 -1.37
N GLU A 146 21.93 -13.69 -0.50
CA GLU A 146 23.12 -14.36 0.01
C GLU A 146 23.76 -15.03 -1.20
N GLU A 147 24.98 -14.58 -1.50
CA GLU A 147 25.86 -15.23 -2.47
C GLU A 147 26.08 -16.68 -2.04
N SER A 148 25.24 -17.61 -2.50
CA SER A 148 25.58 -19.03 -2.54
C SER A 148 24.61 -19.82 -3.41
N GLU A 149 25.20 -20.32 -4.50
CA GLU A 149 24.83 -21.50 -5.28
C GLU A 149 23.63 -21.40 -6.23
N SER A 150 24.02 -21.42 -7.51
CA SER A 150 23.24 -21.66 -8.71
C SER A 150 22.26 -22.84 -8.58
N PHE A 151 20.98 -22.54 -8.64
CA PHE A 151 20.00 -23.47 -9.18
C PHE A 151 19.41 -22.83 -10.44
N GLU A 152 19.68 -23.46 -11.57
CA GLU A 152 19.01 -23.18 -12.84
C GLU A 152 17.53 -23.51 -12.70
N ILE A 153 16.71 -22.50 -12.53
CA ILE A 153 15.28 -22.58 -12.78
C ILE A 153 15.02 -21.53 -13.87
N GLU A 154 14.56 -21.99 -15.02
CA GLU A 154 13.98 -21.15 -16.07
C GLU A 154 12.71 -20.51 -15.51
N GLU A 155 12.83 -19.43 -14.76
CA GLU A 155 11.72 -18.60 -14.30
C GLU A 155 11.83 -17.24 -14.96
N GLU A 156 10.67 -16.65 -15.25
CA GLU A 156 10.52 -15.27 -15.72
C GLU A 156 11.42 -14.35 -14.88
N GLU A 157 12.32 -13.62 -15.53
CA GLU A 157 13.27 -12.72 -14.86
C GLU A 157 12.53 -11.78 -13.92
N SER A 158 12.92 -11.77 -12.65
CA SER A 158 12.34 -10.85 -11.69
C SER A 158 12.67 -9.39 -12.05
N THR A 159 11.80 -8.45 -11.71
CA THR A 159 12.01 -7.02 -11.92
C THR A 159 13.37 -6.56 -11.37
N ILE A 160 13.79 -7.07 -10.22
CA ILE A 160 15.10 -6.78 -9.62
C ILE A 160 16.24 -7.33 -10.46
N SER A 161 16.10 -8.54 -11.03
CA SER A 161 17.14 -9.11 -11.91
C SER A 161 17.34 -8.27 -13.16
N ILE A 162 16.24 -7.81 -13.77
CA ILE A 162 16.27 -6.92 -14.93
C ILE A 162 16.95 -5.58 -14.58
N LEU A 163 16.60 -4.98 -13.44
CA LEU A 163 17.21 -3.73 -12.97
C LEU A 163 18.70 -3.88 -12.69
N ASN A 164 19.10 -4.97 -12.02
CA ASN A 164 20.52 -5.22 -11.75
C ASN A 164 21.31 -5.41 -13.03
N ARG A 165 20.80 -6.16 -14.02
CA ARG A 165 21.42 -6.31 -15.32
C ARG A 165 21.55 -4.95 -16.03
N TYR A 166 20.52 -4.13 -16.02
CA TYR A 166 20.55 -2.81 -16.63
C TYR A 166 21.62 -1.91 -15.99
N ILE A 167 21.79 -1.95 -14.66
CA ILE A 167 22.84 -1.22 -13.94
C ILE A 167 24.23 -1.75 -14.34
N ASP A 168 24.38 -3.09 -14.48
CA ASP A 168 25.65 -3.68 -14.88
C ASP A 168 26.08 -3.29 -16.29
N GLU A 169 25.11 -3.20 -17.20
CA GLU A 169 25.33 -2.81 -18.59
C GLU A 169 25.48 -1.29 -18.79
N SER A 170 25.02 -0.49 -17.82
CA SER A 170 25.09 0.97 -17.90
C SER A 170 26.49 1.50 -17.65
N ASP A 171 26.88 2.54 -18.40
CA ASP A 171 28.15 3.27 -18.21
C ASP A 171 27.93 4.43 -17.23
N ILE A 172 27.86 4.10 -15.91
CA ILE A 172 27.67 5.06 -14.84
C ILE A 172 28.97 5.29 -14.06
N GLU A 173 29.23 6.54 -13.70
CA GLU A 173 30.43 6.95 -12.95
C GLU A 173 30.40 6.59 -11.45
N PHE A 174 29.28 6.05 -10.96
CA PHE A 174 29.06 5.69 -9.56
C PHE A 174 29.34 4.20 -9.31
N ASP A 175 29.62 3.86 -8.05
CA ASP A 175 29.73 2.46 -7.63
C ASP A 175 28.41 1.70 -7.87
N LYS A 176 28.45 0.75 -8.81
CA LYS A 176 27.28 -0.03 -9.23
C LYS A 176 26.62 -0.79 -8.07
N ASN A 177 27.41 -1.22 -7.08
CA ASN A 177 26.86 -1.93 -5.92
C ASN A 177 26.04 -1.00 -5.03
N ILE A 178 26.49 0.24 -4.84
CA ILE A 178 25.71 1.25 -4.11
C ILE A 178 24.40 1.53 -4.83
N VAL A 179 24.46 1.70 -6.16
CA VAL A 179 23.27 1.96 -6.97
C VAL A 179 22.28 0.77 -6.90
N LYS A 180 22.76 -0.48 -7.01
CA LYS A 180 21.94 -1.68 -6.87
C LYS A 180 21.24 -1.75 -5.51
N ASN A 181 21.98 -1.46 -4.43
CA ASN A 181 21.40 -1.47 -3.08
C ASN A 181 20.29 -0.42 -2.93
N ILE A 182 20.50 0.79 -3.45
CA ILE A 182 19.47 1.84 -3.44
C ILE A 182 18.22 1.39 -4.22
N PHE A 183 18.38 0.80 -5.41
CA PHE A 183 17.25 0.30 -6.19
C PHE A 183 16.53 -0.85 -5.50
N GLN A 184 17.25 -1.75 -4.83
CA GLN A 184 16.64 -2.82 -4.05
C GLN A 184 15.82 -2.28 -2.88
N ASP A 185 16.34 -1.29 -2.16
CA ASP A 185 15.63 -0.66 -1.04
C ASP A 185 14.38 0.10 -1.53
N LEU A 186 14.48 0.86 -2.63
CA LEU A 186 13.35 1.54 -3.24
C LEU A 186 12.29 0.57 -3.77
N TYR A 187 12.69 -0.52 -4.42
CA TYR A 187 11.76 -1.54 -4.88
C TYR A 187 11.02 -2.22 -3.73
N LYS A 188 11.75 -2.51 -2.65
CA LYS A 188 11.18 -3.05 -1.42
C LYS A 188 10.14 -2.09 -0.82
N GLU A 189 10.50 -0.82 -0.68
CA GLU A 189 9.60 0.21 -0.19
C GLU A 189 8.35 0.32 -1.09
N ALA A 190 8.52 0.32 -2.41
CA ALA A 190 7.42 0.33 -3.36
C ALA A 190 6.50 -0.88 -3.18
N CYS A 191 7.04 -2.10 -3.03
CA CYS A 191 6.24 -3.31 -2.79
C CYS A 191 5.51 -3.30 -1.43
N GLU A 192 6.02 -2.59 -0.43
CA GLU A 192 5.33 -2.44 0.86
C GLU A 192 4.15 -1.45 0.76
N VAL A 193 4.22 -0.49 -0.16
CA VAL A 193 3.19 0.56 -0.36
C VAL A 193 2.11 0.14 -1.35
N GLU A 194 2.43 -0.63 -2.39
CA GLU A 194 1.45 -1.19 -3.36
C GLU A 194 0.66 -2.37 -2.77
#